data_09c92b5a7f76c50a8e4d8d8892762e7f
#
_entry.id   09c92b5a7f76c50a8e4d8d8892762e7f
#
_cell.length_a   1.000
_cell.length_b   1.000
_cell.length_c   1.000
_cell.angle_alpha   90.00
_cell.angle_beta   90.00
_cell.angle_gamma   90.00
#
_symmetry.space_group_name_H-M   'P 1'
#
loop_
_entity.id
_entity.type
_entity.pdbx_description
1 polymer ?
#
loop_
_entity_poly.entity_id
_entity_poly.type
_entity_poly.pdbx_seq_one_letter_code
_entity_poly.pdbx_strand_id
1 'polypeptide(L)'
;MEPHKEPQPNYLPYPPQTPVADDEIDLRELFKAIWKGKWLIITTTFVFAVASVLYALSLPNIYKADALLAPAESSNGGGLAKMAGQLGGLAALTGINLGSGEISQTDLAVQVIKSRQFVDEFINKHDLLVPLMAAKDWDLSNNQLVLDEELYDQNTGKWLREPEGLRGAKPTAQEAFERFSKDTLSVNQDKESGLYTVSVKHYSPYIAQQWVNWLIEDINKVMRERTIAETSQNLTYLNTQLQKTAVADMQSTFYKLIEEQTKSLMLAEVQEEFVFKTVDPAVVPELKDGPKRALICVLGTLLGGMLGVAVVLVRFAFRKDEDIEDLASRA
;
A
#
# COMPACT_ATOMS: atom_id res chain seq x y z
N MET A 1 33.50 56.52 -81.45
CA MET A 1 32.43 55.95 -80.59
C MET A 1 33.10 55.06 -79.54
N GLU A 2 33.38 55.64 -78.35
CA GLU A 2 33.98 54.91 -77.27
C GLU A 2 32.84 54.39 -76.41
N PRO A 3 32.94 53.15 -75.86
CA PRO A 3 31.90 52.60 -74.91
C PRO A 3 32.14 53.11 -73.49
N HIS A 4 31.10 53.65 -72.92
CA HIS A 4 30.99 54.06 -71.50
C HIS A 4 31.31 52.88 -70.58
N LYS A 5 32.33 53.06 -69.73
CA LYS A 5 32.60 52.22 -68.59
C LYS A 5 31.67 52.63 -67.47
N GLU A 6 30.76 51.73 -67.02
CA GLU A 6 29.99 51.88 -65.82
C GLU A 6 30.90 51.74 -64.57
N PRO A 7 30.69 52.55 -63.52
CA PRO A 7 31.48 52.45 -62.29
C PRO A 7 31.03 51.23 -61.48
N GLN A 8 32.00 50.40 -61.08
CA GLN A 8 31.80 49.27 -60.23
C GLN A 8 31.41 49.73 -58.81
N PRO A 9 30.46 49.10 -58.14
CA PRO A 9 30.09 49.42 -56.75
C PRO A 9 31.23 49.05 -55.81
N ASN A 10 31.58 50.02 -54.94
CA ASN A 10 32.62 49.91 -53.91
C ASN A 10 32.09 49.07 -52.79
N TYR A 11 32.44 47.76 -52.67
CA TYR A 11 32.11 46.91 -51.55
C TYR A 11 32.99 47.35 -50.38
N LEU A 12 32.34 47.94 -49.33
CA LEU A 12 32.94 48.14 -48.05
C LEU A 12 33.26 46.77 -47.41
N PRO A 13 34.42 46.57 -46.80
CA PRO A 13 34.73 45.33 -46.11
C PRO A 13 33.77 45.13 -44.96
N TYR A 14 33.16 43.98 -44.93
CA TYR A 14 32.37 43.54 -43.76
C TYR A 14 33.23 43.68 -42.50
N PRO A 15 32.69 44.23 -41.39
CA PRO A 15 33.42 44.24 -40.15
C PRO A 15 33.68 42.77 -39.73
N PRO A 16 34.85 42.47 -39.15
CA PRO A 16 35.15 41.14 -38.67
C PRO A 16 34.06 40.72 -37.69
N GLN A 17 33.36 39.62 -38.02
CA GLN A 17 32.45 39.00 -37.06
C GLN A 17 33.29 38.57 -35.87
N THR A 18 33.03 39.21 -34.71
CA THR A 18 33.50 38.70 -33.45
C THR A 18 33.05 37.25 -33.34
N PRO A 19 33.94 36.30 -33.04
CA PRO A 19 33.51 34.94 -32.78
C PRO A 19 32.48 34.99 -31.66
N VAL A 20 31.24 34.63 -31.98
CA VAL A 20 30.24 34.31 -30.97
C VAL A 20 30.89 33.22 -30.15
N ALA A 21 31.16 33.49 -28.90
CA ALA A 21 31.62 32.45 -27.96
C ALA A 21 30.54 31.38 -28.01
N ASP A 22 30.80 30.27 -28.73
CA ASP A 22 30.01 29.08 -28.70
C ASP A 22 30.04 28.60 -27.24
N ASP A 23 28.92 28.79 -26.58
CA ASP A 23 28.66 28.27 -25.22
C ASP A 23 28.43 26.75 -25.28
N GLU A 24 29.15 26.08 -26.19
CA GLU A 24 29.16 24.64 -26.33
C GLU A 24 29.94 24.07 -25.17
N ILE A 25 29.22 23.37 -24.25
CA ILE A 25 29.84 22.60 -23.17
C ILE A 25 30.68 21.50 -23.83
N ASP A 26 32.01 21.69 -23.89
CA ASP A 26 32.92 20.68 -24.43
C ASP A 26 32.92 19.44 -23.52
N LEU A 27 32.27 18.38 -23.99
CA LEU A 27 32.21 17.08 -23.29
C LEU A 27 33.58 16.53 -22.88
N ARG A 28 34.66 16.93 -23.63
CA ARG A 28 36.03 16.56 -23.29
C ARG A 28 36.53 17.31 -22.06
N GLU A 29 36.16 18.57 -21.85
CA GLU A 29 36.48 19.34 -20.66
C GLU A 29 35.77 18.78 -19.45
N LEU A 30 34.48 18.44 -19.61
CA LEU A 30 33.67 17.79 -18.55
C LEU A 30 34.29 16.46 -18.11
N PHE A 31 34.71 15.63 -19.06
CA PHE A 31 35.36 14.35 -18.75
C PHE A 31 36.70 14.54 -18.05
N LYS A 32 37.52 15.53 -18.47
CA LYS A 32 38.77 15.89 -17.81
C LYS A 32 38.54 16.38 -16.37
N ALA A 33 37.48 17.18 -16.14
CA ALA A 33 37.12 17.66 -14.82
C ALA A 33 36.73 16.50 -13.88
N ILE A 34 35.90 15.58 -14.35
CA ILE A 34 35.52 14.37 -13.61
C ILE A 34 36.78 13.52 -13.31
N TRP A 35 37.68 13.34 -14.29
CA TRP A 35 38.90 12.56 -14.09
C TRP A 35 39.86 13.20 -13.07
N LYS A 36 40.00 14.53 -13.10
CA LYS A 36 40.78 15.28 -12.08
C LYS A 36 40.15 15.18 -10.69
N GLY A 37 38.82 15.15 -10.60
CA GLY A 37 38.07 15.03 -9.36
C GLY A 37 37.82 13.60 -8.88
N LYS A 38 38.39 12.57 -9.53
CA LYS A 38 38.14 11.16 -9.23
C LYS A 38 38.29 10.78 -7.77
N TRP A 39 39.29 11.29 -7.07
CA TRP A 39 39.50 11.00 -5.66
C TRP A 39 38.38 11.54 -4.77
N LEU A 40 37.83 12.71 -5.11
CA LEU A 40 36.69 13.28 -4.40
C LEU A 40 35.43 12.42 -4.64
N ILE A 41 35.18 12.00 -5.90
CA ILE A 41 34.07 11.11 -6.23
C ILE A 41 34.20 9.78 -5.49
N ILE A 42 35.39 9.16 -5.51
CA ILE A 42 35.63 7.89 -4.81
C ILE A 42 35.41 8.04 -3.30
N THR A 43 35.92 9.11 -2.70
CA THR A 43 35.77 9.34 -1.26
C THR A 43 34.30 9.55 -0.87
N THR A 44 33.55 10.39 -1.61
CA THR A 44 32.14 10.61 -1.35
C THR A 44 31.33 9.32 -1.54
N THR A 45 31.56 8.59 -2.63
CA THR A 45 30.90 7.30 -2.88
C THR A 45 31.19 6.30 -1.78
N PHE A 46 32.44 6.21 -1.32
CA PHE A 46 32.84 5.32 -0.24
C PHE A 46 32.17 5.68 1.09
N VAL A 47 32.13 6.96 1.45
CA VAL A 47 31.47 7.41 2.68
C VAL A 47 29.98 7.06 2.66
N PHE A 48 29.30 7.33 1.53
CA PHE A 48 27.86 6.98 1.37
C PHE A 48 27.63 5.47 1.36
N ALA A 49 28.54 4.68 0.76
CA ALA A 49 28.47 3.23 0.78
C ALA A 49 28.56 2.69 2.21
N VAL A 50 29.55 3.16 3.00
CA VAL A 50 29.70 2.75 4.41
C VAL A 50 28.48 3.19 5.23
N ALA A 51 28.04 4.43 5.08
CA ALA A 51 26.85 4.94 5.78
C ALA A 51 25.59 4.13 5.43
N SER A 52 25.38 3.77 4.15
CA SER A 52 24.23 2.97 3.72
C SER A 52 24.27 1.54 4.27
N VAL A 53 25.46 0.94 4.40
CA VAL A 53 25.62 -0.39 5.03
C VAL A 53 25.28 -0.32 6.51
N LEU A 54 25.82 0.66 7.24
CA LEU A 54 25.51 0.83 8.66
C LEU A 54 24.03 1.08 8.90
N TYR A 55 23.41 1.93 8.08
CA TYR A 55 21.97 2.16 8.13
C TYR A 55 21.17 0.89 7.83
N ALA A 56 21.52 0.15 6.78
CA ALA A 56 20.82 -1.09 6.42
C ALA A 56 20.92 -2.17 7.51
N LEU A 57 22.04 -2.21 8.25
CA LEU A 57 22.21 -3.14 9.36
C LEU A 57 21.47 -2.73 10.63
N SER A 58 21.25 -1.44 10.86
CA SER A 58 20.50 -0.94 12.03
C SER A 58 18.98 -1.15 11.91
N LEU A 59 18.46 -1.43 10.71
CA LEU A 59 17.05 -1.68 10.52
C LEU A 59 16.63 -3.07 11.00
N PRO A 60 15.53 -3.20 11.79
CA PRO A 60 15.01 -4.49 12.26
C PRO A 60 14.50 -5.34 11.10
N ASN A 61 14.46 -6.66 11.31
CA ASN A 61 13.88 -7.57 10.34
C ASN A 61 12.35 -7.53 10.43
N ILE A 62 11.70 -7.62 9.28
CA ILE A 62 10.24 -7.71 9.16
C ILE A 62 9.91 -9.03 8.48
N TYR A 63 8.98 -9.78 9.06
CA TYR A 63 8.47 -11.03 8.53
C TYR A 63 7.06 -10.83 8.00
N LYS A 64 6.70 -11.56 6.97
CA LYS A 64 5.40 -11.51 6.33
C LYS A 64 4.80 -12.91 6.32
N ALA A 65 3.67 -13.09 6.98
CA ALA A 65 2.86 -14.28 6.89
C ALA A 65 1.70 -14.06 5.92
N ASP A 66 1.40 -15.06 5.11
CA ASP A 66 0.36 -15.03 4.09
C ASP A 66 -0.59 -16.21 4.25
N ALA A 67 -1.87 -16.01 3.95
CA ALA A 67 -2.83 -17.07 3.71
C ALA A 67 -3.52 -16.86 2.37
N LEU A 68 -3.77 -17.95 1.65
CA LEU A 68 -4.51 -17.94 0.40
C LEU A 68 -5.94 -18.39 0.64
N LEU A 69 -6.88 -17.57 0.21
CA LEU A 69 -8.30 -17.73 0.47
C LEU A 69 -9.09 -17.80 -0.84
N ALA A 70 -10.04 -18.72 -0.92
CA ALA A 70 -11.04 -18.73 -1.96
C ALA A 70 -12.34 -18.09 -1.47
N PRO A 71 -13.10 -17.37 -2.34
CA PRO A 71 -14.47 -17.00 -2.02
C PRO A 71 -15.27 -18.22 -1.64
N ALA A 72 -15.98 -18.17 -0.49
CA ALA A 72 -16.97 -19.19 -0.21
C ALA A 72 -18.11 -19.01 -1.20
N GLU A 73 -18.46 -20.07 -1.94
CA GLU A 73 -19.63 -20.04 -2.81
C GLU A 73 -20.86 -19.74 -1.95
N SER A 74 -21.34 -18.50 -2.02
CA SER A 74 -22.62 -18.17 -1.42
C SER A 74 -23.73 -18.81 -2.25
N SER A 75 -24.35 -19.84 -1.69
CA SER A 75 -25.56 -20.46 -2.29
C SER A 75 -26.71 -19.45 -2.46
N ASN A 76 -26.55 -18.21 -1.97
CA ASN A 76 -27.53 -17.13 -2.03
C ASN A 76 -27.57 -16.38 -3.38
N GLY A 77 -26.50 -16.43 -4.21
CA GLY A 77 -26.50 -15.76 -5.51
C GLY A 77 -27.37 -16.44 -6.58
N GLY A 78 -27.72 -17.74 -6.40
CA GLY A 78 -28.40 -18.52 -7.41
C GLY A 78 -29.92 -18.30 -7.50
N GLY A 79 -30.60 -18.06 -6.39
CA GLY A 79 -32.05 -17.93 -6.34
C GLY A 79 -32.53 -16.52 -6.71
N LEU A 80 -32.00 -15.53 -6.02
CA LEU A 80 -32.33 -14.13 -6.24
C LEU A 80 -31.80 -13.61 -7.59
N ALA A 81 -30.60 -14.02 -8.00
CA ALA A 81 -30.03 -13.69 -9.31
C ALA A 81 -30.80 -14.35 -10.45
N LYS A 82 -31.31 -15.58 -10.29
CA LYS A 82 -32.25 -16.19 -11.27
C LYS A 82 -33.57 -15.48 -11.32
N MET A 83 -34.14 -15.06 -10.18
CA MET A 83 -35.36 -14.25 -10.16
C MET A 83 -35.14 -12.83 -10.71
N ALA A 84 -34.01 -12.20 -10.37
CA ALA A 84 -33.64 -10.91 -10.95
C ALA A 84 -33.39 -11.04 -12.47
N GLY A 85 -32.84 -12.16 -12.95
CA GLY A 85 -32.71 -12.46 -14.37
C GLY A 85 -34.08 -12.65 -15.07
N GLN A 86 -35.06 -13.27 -14.41
CA GLN A 86 -36.41 -13.43 -14.92
C GLN A 86 -37.22 -12.11 -14.88
N LEU A 87 -37.03 -11.26 -13.87
CA LEU A 87 -37.58 -9.92 -13.75
C LEU A 87 -36.78 -8.88 -14.53
N GLY A 88 -35.50 -9.14 -14.80
CA GLY A 88 -34.60 -8.27 -15.59
C GLY A 88 -35.08 -8.04 -17.01
N GLY A 89 -35.79 -9.03 -17.59
CA GLY A 89 -36.48 -8.87 -18.87
C GLY A 89 -37.59 -7.80 -18.84
N LEU A 90 -38.26 -7.63 -17.71
CA LEU A 90 -39.26 -6.57 -17.49
C LEU A 90 -38.63 -5.22 -17.13
N ALA A 91 -37.50 -5.24 -16.38
CA ALA A 91 -36.73 -4.04 -16.04
C ALA A 91 -36.05 -3.42 -17.27
N ALA A 92 -35.57 -4.25 -18.21
CA ALA A 92 -35.02 -3.79 -19.49
C ALA A 92 -36.05 -3.04 -20.34
N LEU A 93 -37.35 -3.40 -20.26
CA LEU A 93 -38.43 -2.72 -20.94
C LEU A 93 -38.78 -1.36 -20.30
N THR A 94 -38.47 -1.15 -19.03
CA THR A 94 -38.69 0.11 -18.31
C THR A 94 -37.51 1.05 -18.30
N GLY A 95 -36.36 0.65 -18.93
CA GLY A 95 -35.13 1.43 -18.98
C GLY A 95 -34.43 1.56 -17.63
N ILE A 96 -34.87 0.83 -16.61
CA ILE A 96 -34.17 0.76 -15.32
C ILE A 96 -33.06 -0.28 -15.48
N ASN A 97 -31.85 0.20 -15.66
CA ASN A 97 -30.67 -0.62 -15.65
C ASN A 97 -30.40 -1.07 -14.20
N LEU A 98 -30.99 -2.19 -13.79
CA LEU A 98 -30.59 -2.94 -12.59
C LEU A 98 -29.25 -3.59 -12.89
N GLY A 99 -28.28 -2.72 -13.26
CA GLY A 99 -26.94 -3.12 -13.63
C GLY A 99 -26.30 -3.89 -12.50
N SER A 100 -25.74 -5.00 -12.86
CA SER A 100 -24.76 -5.90 -12.28
C SER A 100 -23.71 -5.21 -11.35
N GLY A 101 -24.18 -4.55 -10.31
CA GLY A 101 -23.39 -3.92 -9.27
C GLY A 101 -23.70 -4.50 -7.89
N GLU A 102 -24.18 -5.75 -7.81
CA GLU A 102 -24.18 -6.44 -6.52
C GLU A 102 -22.74 -6.63 -6.11
N ILE A 103 -22.32 -5.82 -5.14
CA ILE A 103 -21.03 -6.03 -4.45
C ILE A 103 -21.07 -7.47 -3.94
N SER A 104 -20.16 -8.29 -4.42
CA SER A 104 -19.99 -9.67 -3.95
C SER A 104 -19.84 -9.66 -2.43
N GLN A 105 -20.41 -10.64 -1.73
CA GLN A 105 -20.21 -10.78 -0.28
C GLN A 105 -18.72 -10.80 0.08
N THR A 106 -17.89 -11.36 -0.79
CA THR A 106 -16.44 -11.38 -0.63
C THR A 106 -15.82 -10.01 -0.77
N ASP A 107 -16.26 -9.20 -1.74
CA ASP A 107 -15.79 -7.82 -1.88
C ASP A 107 -16.20 -6.96 -0.71
N LEU A 108 -17.43 -7.15 -0.21
CA LEU A 108 -17.89 -6.50 1.00
C LEU A 108 -17.03 -6.89 2.21
N ALA A 109 -16.69 -8.16 2.36
CA ALA A 109 -15.82 -8.63 3.43
C ALA A 109 -14.41 -8.01 3.36
N VAL A 110 -13.86 -7.84 2.14
CA VAL A 110 -12.58 -7.12 1.95
C VAL A 110 -12.69 -5.67 2.40
N GLN A 111 -13.82 -4.99 2.15
CA GLN A 111 -14.03 -3.62 2.65
C GLN A 111 -14.22 -3.60 4.17
N VAL A 112 -14.92 -4.60 4.74
CA VAL A 112 -15.09 -4.73 6.18
C VAL A 112 -13.76 -4.94 6.90
N ILE A 113 -12.90 -5.84 6.42
CA ILE A 113 -11.55 -6.08 6.96
C ILE A 113 -10.70 -4.79 7.01
N LYS A 114 -10.87 -3.92 6.00
CA LYS A 114 -10.17 -2.64 5.89
C LYS A 114 -10.87 -1.50 6.64
N SER A 115 -12.05 -1.74 7.20
CA SER A 115 -12.81 -0.71 7.89
C SER A 115 -12.22 -0.38 9.27
N ARG A 116 -12.41 0.87 9.70
CA ARG A 116 -11.95 1.32 11.03
C ARG A 116 -12.61 0.55 12.17
N GLN A 117 -13.90 0.25 12.04
CA GLN A 117 -14.64 -0.47 13.06
C GLN A 117 -14.08 -1.88 13.26
N PHE A 118 -13.90 -2.63 12.18
CA PHE A 118 -13.36 -3.99 12.26
C PHE A 118 -11.94 -4.02 12.83
N VAL A 119 -11.07 -3.12 12.37
CA VAL A 119 -9.68 -3.06 12.84
C VAL A 119 -9.61 -2.68 14.33
N ASP A 120 -10.45 -1.73 14.78
CA ASP A 120 -10.51 -1.35 16.20
C ASP A 120 -11.03 -2.50 17.08
N GLU A 121 -12.10 -3.17 16.66
CA GLU A 121 -12.61 -4.37 17.34
C GLU A 121 -11.57 -5.49 17.37
N PHE A 122 -10.86 -5.73 16.27
CA PHE A 122 -9.79 -6.71 16.17
C PHE A 122 -8.63 -6.43 17.13
N ILE A 123 -8.15 -5.18 17.14
CA ILE A 123 -7.06 -4.75 18.03
C ILE A 123 -7.45 -4.87 19.49
N ASN A 124 -8.66 -4.46 19.84
CA ASN A 124 -9.15 -4.53 21.23
C ASN A 124 -9.45 -5.97 21.67
N LYS A 125 -10.03 -6.79 20.81
CA LYS A 125 -10.38 -8.20 21.12
C LYS A 125 -9.14 -9.05 21.43
N HIS A 126 -8.05 -8.81 20.70
CA HIS A 126 -6.83 -9.61 20.79
C HIS A 126 -5.68 -8.89 21.54
N ASP A 127 -5.95 -7.75 22.18
CA ASP A 127 -4.97 -6.93 22.92
C ASP A 127 -3.72 -6.56 22.10
N LEU A 128 -3.93 -6.19 20.82
CA LEU A 128 -2.85 -5.98 19.86
C LEU A 128 -2.19 -4.59 19.95
N LEU A 129 -2.69 -3.68 20.79
CA LEU A 129 -2.22 -2.30 20.80
C LEU A 129 -0.72 -2.20 21.12
N VAL A 130 -0.24 -2.96 22.10
CA VAL A 130 1.17 -2.95 22.51
C VAL A 130 2.07 -3.60 21.45
N PRO A 131 1.82 -4.84 20.99
CA PRO A 131 2.64 -5.45 19.95
C PRO A 131 2.59 -4.72 18.61
N LEU A 132 1.51 -3.98 18.32
CA LEU A 132 1.41 -3.17 17.10
C LEU A 132 2.19 -1.86 17.19
N MET A 133 2.08 -1.14 18.32
CA MET A 133 2.53 0.25 18.42
C MET A 133 3.90 0.39 19.08
N ALA A 134 4.25 -0.50 20.03
CA ALA A 134 5.50 -0.44 20.79
C ALA A 134 6.54 -1.48 20.37
N ALA A 135 6.25 -2.37 19.42
CA ALA A 135 7.23 -3.33 18.92
C ALA A 135 8.37 -2.62 18.16
N LYS A 136 9.61 -3.00 18.47
CA LYS A 136 10.84 -2.48 17.88
C LYS A 136 11.64 -3.55 17.16
N ASP A 137 11.71 -4.76 17.71
CA ASP A 137 12.43 -5.89 17.14
C ASP A 137 11.90 -7.21 17.72
N TRP A 138 12.47 -8.33 17.30
CA TRP A 138 12.15 -9.65 17.81
C TRP A 138 13.40 -10.46 18.09
N ASP A 139 13.51 -10.99 19.31
CA ASP A 139 14.61 -11.86 19.73
C ASP A 139 14.33 -13.30 19.31
N LEU A 140 15.10 -13.78 18.33
CA LEU A 140 15.01 -15.14 17.82
C LEU A 140 15.33 -16.19 18.89
N SER A 141 16.29 -15.89 19.79
CA SER A 141 16.81 -16.85 20.75
C SER A 141 15.78 -17.22 21.81
N ASN A 142 15.03 -16.22 22.30
CA ASN A 142 14.05 -16.36 23.35
C ASN A 142 12.61 -16.35 22.84
N ASN A 143 12.42 -16.13 21.53
CA ASN A 143 11.11 -15.91 20.91
C ASN A 143 10.29 -14.82 21.62
N GLN A 144 10.95 -13.72 21.97
CA GLN A 144 10.32 -12.60 22.66
C GLN A 144 10.30 -11.37 21.78
N LEU A 145 9.18 -10.64 21.86
CA LEU A 145 9.05 -9.35 21.21
C LEU A 145 9.82 -8.30 22.00
N VAL A 146 10.72 -7.61 21.35
CA VAL A 146 11.45 -6.47 21.93
C VAL A 146 10.60 -5.23 21.76
N LEU A 147 10.20 -4.63 22.87
CA LEU A 147 9.42 -3.39 22.89
C LEU A 147 10.32 -2.18 23.02
N ASP A 148 9.86 -1.05 22.53
CA ASP A 148 10.52 0.22 22.68
C ASP A 148 10.26 0.78 24.09
N GLU A 149 11.29 0.77 24.91
CA GLU A 149 11.23 1.24 26.31
C GLU A 149 10.98 2.77 26.41
N GLU A 150 11.24 3.52 25.35
CA GLU A 150 10.92 4.95 25.30
C GLU A 150 9.41 5.19 25.07
N LEU A 151 8.72 4.22 24.46
CA LEU A 151 7.28 4.32 24.17
C LEU A 151 6.42 3.61 25.22
N TYR A 152 6.89 2.48 25.76
CA TYR A 152 6.10 1.64 26.64
C TYR A 152 6.93 0.94 27.70
N ASP A 153 6.59 1.15 28.95
CA ASP A 153 7.20 0.47 30.09
C ASP A 153 6.49 -0.86 30.38
N GLN A 154 7.17 -1.97 30.13
CA GLN A 154 6.65 -3.32 30.35
C GLN A 154 6.35 -3.63 31.83
N ASN A 155 7.10 -3.03 32.76
CA ASN A 155 6.94 -3.32 34.20
C ASN A 155 5.70 -2.66 34.77
N THR A 156 5.39 -1.44 34.32
CA THR A 156 4.25 -0.67 34.83
C THR A 156 3.03 -0.71 33.92
N GLY A 157 3.17 -1.23 32.70
CA GLY A 157 2.12 -1.24 31.68
C GLY A 157 1.71 0.14 31.19
N LYS A 158 2.59 1.15 31.30
CA LYS A 158 2.28 2.54 30.99
C LYS A 158 2.95 2.97 29.69
N TRP A 159 2.22 3.79 28.94
CA TRP A 159 2.75 4.50 27.77
C TRP A 159 3.52 5.74 28.25
N LEU A 160 4.75 5.89 27.77
CA LEU A 160 5.69 6.94 28.21
C LEU A 160 5.77 8.12 27.23
N ARG A 161 5.19 7.97 26.07
CA ARG A 161 5.17 8.99 25.01
C ARG A 161 4.58 10.31 25.52
N GLU A 162 5.20 11.44 25.16
CA GLU A 162 4.63 12.76 25.44
C GLU A 162 3.37 13.00 24.61
N PRO A 163 2.28 13.53 25.22
CA PRO A 163 1.08 13.91 24.49
C PRO A 163 1.36 15.05 23.49
N GLU A 164 0.86 14.92 22.25
CA GLU A 164 0.99 15.93 21.20
C GLU A 164 -0.39 16.25 20.58
N GLY A 165 -0.92 17.43 20.81
CA GLY A 165 -2.22 17.85 20.31
C GLY A 165 -3.36 16.96 20.82
N LEU A 166 -4.06 16.27 19.91
CA LEU A 166 -5.13 15.30 20.26
C LEU A 166 -4.60 13.90 20.58
N ARG A 167 -3.31 13.67 20.42
CA ARG A 167 -2.66 12.37 20.69
C ARG A 167 -2.20 12.31 22.13
N GLY A 168 -2.78 11.43 22.92
CA GLY A 168 -2.37 11.20 24.30
C GLY A 168 -1.09 10.34 24.40
N ALA A 169 -0.67 10.06 25.64
CA ALA A 169 0.43 9.11 25.88
C ALA A 169 0.10 7.72 25.34
N LYS A 170 -1.11 7.21 25.61
CA LYS A 170 -1.62 5.97 25.01
C LYS A 170 -2.02 6.23 23.55
N PRO A 171 -1.57 5.40 22.58
CA PRO A 171 -2.00 5.50 21.19
C PRO A 171 -3.52 5.43 21.06
N THR A 172 -4.07 6.29 20.20
CA THR A 172 -5.51 6.32 19.91
C THR A 172 -5.89 5.20 18.94
N ALA A 173 -7.18 4.85 18.90
CA ALA A 173 -7.73 3.90 17.93
C ALA A 173 -7.43 4.34 16.47
N GLN A 174 -7.40 5.64 16.19
CA GLN A 174 -7.06 6.16 14.88
C GLN A 174 -5.58 5.91 14.51
N GLU A 175 -4.66 6.14 15.45
CA GLU A 175 -3.23 5.87 15.23
C GLU A 175 -2.98 4.37 15.01
N ALA A 176 -3.62 3.54 15.83
CA ALA A 176 -3.54 2.08 15.71
C ALA A 176 -4.11 1.60 14.35
N PHE A 177 -5.25 2.14 13.94
CA PHE A 177 -5.83 1.87 12.62
C PHE A 177 -4.90 2.27 11.48
N GLU A 178 -4.31 3.46 11.52
CA GLU A 178 -3.38 3.93 10.49
C GLU A 178 -2.14 3.03 10.39
N ARG A 179 -1.54 2.68 11.52
CA ARG A 179 -0.38 1.78 11.58
C ARG A 179 -0.73 0.40 11.03
N PHE A 180 -1.84 -0.17 11.48
CA PHE A 180 -2.29 -1.49 11.07
C PHE A 180 -2.59 -1.55 9.57
N SER A 181 -3.34 -0.58 9.05
CA SER A 181 -3.80 -0.56 7.66
C SER A 181 -2.68 -0.25 6.65
N LYS A 182 -1.69 0.58 7.03
CA LYS A 182 -0.62 1.00 6.11
C LYS A 182 0.58 0.05 6.13
N ASP A 183 0.99 -0.36 7.33
CA ASP A 183 2.27 -1.03 7.51
C ASP A 183 2.15 -2.53 7.78
N THR A 184 0.99 -2.96 8.32
CA THR A 184 0.82 -4.33 8.83
C THR A 184 -0.06 -5.18 7.93
N LEU A 185 -1.28 -4.74 7.62
CA LEU A 185 -2.27 -5.52 6.85
C LEU A 185 -2.15 -5.28 5.35
N SER A 186 -2.18 -6.37 4.58
CA SER A 186 -2.36 -6.31 3.12
C SER A 186 -3.36 -7.35 2.67
N VAL A 187 -4.37 -6.95 1.90
CA VAL A 187 -5.35 -7.85 1.28
C VAL A 187 -5.36 -7.56 -0.20
N ASN A 188 -4.95 -8.57 -0.98
CA ASN A 188 -4.84 -8.50 -2.43
C ASN A 188 -5.67 -9.60 -3.08
N GLN A 189 -6.29 -9.28 -4.20
CA GLN A 189 -6.98 -10.24 -5.05
C GLN A 189 -6.14 -10.51 -6.30
N ASP A 190 -5.93 -11.78 -6.60
CA ASP A 190 -5.44 -12.20 -7.90
C ASP A 190 -6.62 -12.22 -8.88
N LYS A 191 -6.55 -11.39 -9.91
CA LYS A 191 -7.61 -11.22 -10.90
C LYS A 191 -7.75 -12.41 -11.85
N GLU A 192 -6.71 -13.24 -12.00
CA GLU A 192 -6.73 -14.39 -12.89
C GLU A 192 -7.38 -15.59 -12.19
N SER A 193 -6.99 -15.87 -10.95
CA SER A 193 -7.52 -16.98 -10.17
C SER A 193 -8.78 -16.64 -9.38
N GLY A 194 -9.03 -15.34 -9.13
CA GLY A 194 -10.09 -14.87 -8.25
C GLY A 194 -9.82 -15.09 -6.75
N LEU A 195 -8.66 -15.62 -6.39
CA LEU A 195 -8.26 -15.89 -5.02
C LEU A 195 -7.81 -14.62 -4.30
N TYR A 196 -7.92 -14.64 -2.99
CA TYR A 196 -7.49 -13.53 -2.13
C TYR A 196 -6.29 -13.96 -1.29
N THR A 197 -5.30 -13.07 -1.20
CA THR A 197 -4.16 -13.25 -0.29
C THR A 197 -4.29 -12.24 0.83
N VAL A 198 -4.44 -12.72 2.07
CA VAL A 198 -4.37 -11.92 3.28
C VAL A 198 -2.99 -12.06 3.86
N SER A 199 -2.33 -10.93 4.10
CA SER A 199 -0.95 -10.90 4.59
C SER A 199 -0.82 -9.96 5.77
N VAL A 200 0.01 -10.36 6.74
CA VAL A 200 0.37 -9.52 7.88
C VAL A 200 1.89 -9.43 7.97
N LYS A 201 2.38 -8.20 8.17
CA LYS A 201 3.80 -7.92 8.42
C LYS A 201 4.01 -7.59 9.89
N HIS A 202 4.98 -8.25 10.50
CA HIS A 202 5.35 -8.00 11.89
C HIS A 202 6.83 -8.32 12.13
N TYR A 203 7.40 -7.81 13.21
CA TYR A 203 8.78 -8.15 13.61
C TYR A 203 8.91 -9.62 14.00
N SER A 204 7.92 -10.17 14.72
CA SER A 204 7.86 -11.60 15.05
C SER A 204 7.12 -12.40 13.97
N PRO A 205 7.73 -13.47 13.41
CA PRO A 205 7.08 -14.33 12.44
C PRO A 205 5.88 -15.09 13.01
N TYR A 206 5.91 -15.44 14.31
CA TYR A 206 4.82 -16.12 15.00
C TYR A 206 3.60 -15.23 15.17
N ILE A 207 3.82 -13.96 15.57
CA ILE A 207 2.75 -12.96 15.67
C ILE A 207 2.14 -12.68 14.29
N ALA A 208 2.96 -12.56 13.26
CA ALA A 208 2.48 -12.36 11.88
C ALA A 208 1.54 -13.50 11.46
N GLN A 209 1.92 -14.76 11.66
CA GLN A 209 1.08 -15.93 11.37
C GLN A 209 -0.22 -15.91 12.19
N GLN A 210 -0.11 -15.69 13.50
CA GLN A 210 -1.25 -15.70 14.41
C GLN A 210 -2.28 -14.64 14.03
N TRP A 211 -1.84 -13.43 13.67
CA TRP A 211 -2.74 -12.36 13.28
C TRP A 211 -3.45 -12.64 11.94
N VAL A 212 -2.78 -13.30 10.99
CA VAL A 212 -3.46 -13.73 9.75
C VAL A 212 -4.58 -14.70 10.08
N ASN A 213 -4.32 -15.71 10.92
CA ASN A 213 -5.33 -16.71 11.28
C ASN A 213 -6.52 -16.05 12.01
N TRP A 214 -6.26 -15.18 12.98
CA TRP A 214 -7.31 -14.43 13.68
C TRP A 214 -8.13 -13.52 12.77
N LEU A 215 -7.47 -12.85 11.80
CA LEU A 215 -8.18 -12.02 10.81
C LEU A 215 -9.17 -12.82 9.97
N ILE A 216 -8.78 -14.03 9.55
CA ILE A 216 -9.63 -14.92 8.75
C ILE A 216 -10.80 -15.43 9.59
N GLU A 217 -10.55 -15.84 10.82
CA GLU A 217 -11.60 -16.28 11.75
C GLU A 217 -12.59 -15.14 12.05
N ASP A 218 -12.08 -13.97 12.40
CA ASP A 218 -12.90 -12.83 12.78
C ASP A 218 -13.74 -12.29 11.62
N ILE A 219 -13.18 -12.20 10.41
CA ILE A 219 -13.98 -11.73 9.27
C ILE A 219 -15.08 -12.72 8.89
N ASN A 220 -14.80 -14.02 8.91
CA ASN A 220 -15.82 -15.03 8.69
C ASN A 220 -16.93 -14.94 9.73
N LYS A 221 -16.57 -14.77 10.99
CA LYS A 221 -17.51 -14.61 12.11
C LYS A 221 -18.37 -13.35 11.95
N VAL A 222 -17.75 -12.19 11.72
CA VAL A 222 -18.45 -10.89 11.59
C VAL A 222 -19.41 -10.92 10.42
N MET A 223 -18.99 -11.45 9.26
CA MET A 223 -19.86 -11.54 8.08
C MET A 223 -21.02 -12.51 8.28
N ARG A 224 -20.77 -13.62 8.95
CA ARG A 224 -21.79 -14.60 9.34
C ARG A 224 -22.83 -13.99 10.28
N GLU A 225 -22.40 -13.36 11.37
CA GLU A 225 -23.28 -12.72 12.35
C GLU A 225 -24.11 -11.61 11.71
N ARG A 226 -23.52 -10.83 10.83
CA ARG A 226 -24.22 -9.79 10.06
C ARG A 226 -25.32 -10.39 9.18
N THR A 227 -25.02 -11.46 8.44
CA THR A 227 -26.00 -12.14 7.60
C THR A 227 -27.12 -12.78 8.42
N ILE A 228 -26.81 -13.39 9.55
CA ILE A 228 -27.82 -13.96 10.48
C ILE A 228 -28.76 -12.85 10.96
N ALA A 229 -28.22 -11.72 11.42
CA ALA A 229 -29.01 -10.59 11.91
C ALA A 229 -29.93 -10.01 10.82
N GLU A 230 -29.38 -9.77 9.62
CA GLU A 230 -30.11 -9.23 8.47
C GLU A 230 -31.22 -10.20 8.04
N THR A 231 -30.91 -11.49 7.88
CA THR A 231 -31.86 -12.50 7.44
C THR A 231 -32.98 -12.69 8.47
N SER A 232 -32.66 -12.68 9.77
CA SER A 232 -33.67 -12.77 10.84
C SER A 232 -34.62 -11.56 10.84
N GLN A 233 -34.11 -10.37 10.59
CA GLN A 233 -34.92 -9.17 10.43
C GLN A 233 -35.85 -9.27 9.21
N ASN A 234 -35.31 -9.75 8.06
CA ASN A 234 -36.09 -9.96 6.85
C ASN A 234 -37.20 -10.99 7.05
N LEU A 235 -36.92 -12.11 7.71
CA LEU A 235 -37.94 -13.12 8.06
C LEU A 235 -39.04 -12.55 8.93
N THR A 236 -38.71 -11.75 9.91
CA THR A 236 -39.68 -11.09 10.80
C THR A 236 -40.58 -10.16 10.00
N TYR A 237 -40.04 -9.37 9.08
CA TYR A 237 -40.77 -8.49 8.20
C TYR A 237 -41.69 -9.27 7.25
N LEU A 238 -41.18 -10.32 6.57
CA LEU A 238 -41.94 -11.14 5.64
C LEU A 238 -43.10 -11.84 6.34
N ASN A 239 -42.92 -12.40 7.52
CA ASN A 239 -43.97 -13.02 8.32
C ASN A 239 -45.06 -12.00 8.70
N THR A 240 -44.68 -10.77 9.05
CA THR A 240 -45.63 -9.69 9.35
C THR A 240 -46.45 -9.30 8.12
N GLN A 241 -45.84 -9.23 6.95
CA GLN A 241 -46.54 -8.90 5.69
C GLN A 241 -47.47 -10.05 5.23
N LEU A 242 -47.03 -11.30 5.42
CA LEU A 242 -47.84 -12.48 5.12
C LEU A 242 -49.15 -12.47 5.91
N GLN A 243 -49.11 -12.11 7.20
CA GLN A 243 -50.33 -12.03 8.05
C GLN A 243 -51.30 -10.92 7.62
N LYS A 244 -50.78 -9.85 6.98
CA LYS A 244 -51.61 -8.71 6.51
C LYS A 244 -52.17 -8.92 5.10
N THR A 245 -51.68 -9.91 4.37
CA THR A 245 -52.01 -10.13 2.96
C THR A 245 -53.10 -11.19 2.81
N ALA A 246 -54.23 -10.84 2.22
CA ALA A 246 -55.35 -11.75 1.94
C ALA A 246 -55.33 -12.32 0.50
N VAL A 247 -54.42 -11.87 -0.37
CA VAL A 247 -54.31 -12.26 -1.79
C VAL A 247 -53.48 -13.53 -1.90
N ALA A 248 -54.06 -14.62 -2.42
CA ALA A 248 -53.45 -15.95 -2.48
C ALA A 248 -52.13 -15.96 -3.26
N ASP A 249 -52.04 -15.27 -4.40
CA ASP A 249 -50.83 -15.20 -5.21
C ASP A 249 -49.66 -14.49 -4.47
N MET A 250 -49.99 -13.45 -3.74
CA MET A 250 -48.97 -12.75 -2.89
C MET A 250 -48.52 -13.62 -1.72
N GLN A 251 -49.45 -14.34 -1.10
CA GLN A 251 -49.09 -15.30 -0.02
C GLN A 251 -48.11 -16.37 -0.53
N SER A 252 -48.37 -16.93 -1.72
CA SER A 252 -47.46 -17.89 -2.36
C SER A 252 -46.06 -17.31 -2.59
N THR A 253 -45.99 -16.05 -3.00
CA THR A 253 -44.70 -15.34 -3.19
C THR A 253 -43.99 -15.14 -1.86
N PHE A 254 -44.70 -14.70 -0.80
CA PHE A 254 -44.09 -14.56 0.53
C PHE A 254 -43.60 -15.89 1.10
N TYR A 255 -44.32 -17.00 0.90
CA TYR A 255 -43.81 -18.31 1.35
C TYR A 255 -42.53 -18.71 0.66
N LYS A 256 -42.35 -18.46 -0.63
CA LYS A 256 -41.12 -18.70 -1.37
C LYS A 256 -39.94 -17.86 -0.86
N LEU A 257 -40.18 -16.56 -0.58
CA LEU A 257 -39.17 -15.68 -0.02
C LEU A 257 -38.78 -16.10 1.38
N ILE A 258 -39.73 -16.52 2.23
CA ILE A 258 -39.49 -17.04 3.58
C ILE A 258 -38.64 -18.34 3.49
N GLU A 259 -38.96 -19.24 2.57
CA GLU A 259 -38.19 -20.47 2.35
C GLU A 259 -36.74 -20.16 1.97
N GLU A 260 -36.52 -19.22 1.03
CA GLU A 260 -35.18 -18.81 0.62
C GLU A 260 -34.40 -18.17 1.78
N GLN A 261 -35.02 -17.24 2.53
CA GLN A 261 -34.42 -16.61 3.69
C GLN A 261 -34.11 -17.61 4.81
N THR A 262 -35.01 -18.57 5.06
CA THR A 262 -34.78 -19.62 6.06
C THR A 262 -33.61 -20.51 5.65
N LYS A 263 -33.51 -20.89 4.40
CA LYS A 263 -32.38 -21.64 3.88
C LYS A 263 -31.06 -20.87 4.04
N SER A 264 -31.06 -19.57 3.75
CA SER A 264 -29.90 -18.69 3.93
C SER A 264 -29.48 -18.61 5.41
N LEU A 265 -30.44 -18.46 6.31
CA LEU A 265 -30.19 -18.45 7.75
C LEU A 265 -29.56 -19.77 8.22
N MET A 266 -30.16 -20.91 7.85
CA MET A 266 -29.64 -22.23 8.22
C MET A 266 -28.22 -22.47 7.72
N LEU A 267 -27.91 -22.03 6.50
CA LEU A 267 -26.55 -22.14 5.94
C LEU A 267 -25.56 -21.26 6.70
N ALA A 268 -25.96 -20.02 7.04
CA ALA A 268 -25.12 -19.13 7.81
C ALA A 268 -24.84 -19.65 9.22
N GLU A 269 -25.79 -20.33 9.87
CA GLU A 269 -25.61 -20.93 11.19
C GLU A 269 -24.61 -22.09 11.23
N VAL A 270 -24.49 -22.85 10.14
CA VAL A 270 -23.68 -24.09 10.07
C VAL A 270 -22.28 -23.84 9.50
N GLN A 271 -22.10 -22.83 8.65
CA GLN A 271 -20.83 -22.59 7.98
C GLN A 271 -19.88 -21.77 8.84
N GLU A 272 -18.74 -22.35 9.22
CA GLU A 272 -17.66 -21.62 9.90
C GLU A 272 -16.87 -20.73 8.91
N GLU A 273 -16.52 -21.28 7.76
CA GLU A 273 -15.87 -20.57 6.63
C GLU A 273 -16.95 -19.92 5.76
N PHE A 274 -17.54 -18.83 6.26
CA PHE A 274 -18.75 -18.23 5.70
C PHE A 274 -18.50 -17.45 4.41
N VAL A 275 -17.46 -16.60 4.40
CA VAL A 275 -17.14 -15.72 3.26
C VAL A 275 -15.84 -16.09 2.59
N PHE A 276 -14.89 -16.61 3.34
CA PHE A 276 -13.59 -17.08 2.86
C PHE A 276 -13.35 -18.51 3.29
N LYS A 277 -12.98 -19.36 2.32
CA LYS A 277 -12.45 -20.70 2.55
C LYS A 277 -10.93 -20.65 2.48
N THR A 278 -10.28 -21.23 3.46
CA THR A 278 -8.82 -21.31 3.50
C THR A 278 -8.33 -22.36 2.51
N VAL A 279 -7.63 -21.92 1.47
CA VAL A 279 -6.97 -22.79 0.48
C VAL A 279 -5.59 -23.19 0.97
N ASP A 280 -4.82 -22.21 1.47
CA ASP A 280 -3.51 -22.41 2.06
C ASP A 280 -3.42 -21.58 3.35
N PRO A 281 -3.29 -22.23 4.52
CA PRO A 281 -3.26 -21.55 5.80
C PRO A 281 -1.94 -20.81 6.01
N ALA A 282 -1.97 -19.77 6.84
CA ALA A 282 -0.77 -19.04 7.19
C ALA A 282 0.24 -19.93 7.92
N VAL A 283 1.48 -19.92 7.43
CA VAL A 283 2.61 -20.58 8.06
C VAL A 283 3.57 -19.57 8.67
N VAL A 284 4.39 -20.01 9.64
CA VAL A 284 5.44 -19.16 10.21
C VAL A 284 6.50 -18.91 9.14
N PRO A 285 6.74 -17.64 8.72
CA PRO A 285 7.73 -17.35 7.70
C PRO A 285 9.15 -17.58 8.21
N GLU A 286 9.92 -18.40 7.53
CA GLU A 286 11.34 -18.65 7.85
C GLU A 286 12.25 -17.52 7.34
N LEU A 287 11.87 -16.88 6.25
CA LEU A 287 12.63 -15.81 5.60
C LEU A 287 12.00 -14.45 5.89
N LYS A 288 12.86 -13.45 6.10
CA LYS A 288 12.41 -12.06 6.25
C LYS A 288 11.91 -11.47 4.93
N ASP A 289 10.83 -10.71 4.98
CA ASP A 289 10.30 -9.92 3.86
C ASP A 289 11.07 -8.60 3.65
N GLY A 290 11.55 -8.00 4.74
CA GLY A 290 12.26 -6.72 4.70
C GLY A 290 13.21 -6.51 5.88
N PRO A 291 13.99 -5.43 5.83
CA PRO A 291 14.25 -4.55 4.69
C PRO A 291 15.13 -5.21 3.61
N LYS A 292 15.00 -4.78 2.36
CA LYS A 292 15.84 -5.22 1.24
C LYS A 292 17.22 -4.55 1.32
N ARG A 293 18.07 -5.02 2.25
CA ARG A 293 19.37 -4.41 2.59
C ARG A 293 20.27 -4.21 1.38
N ALA A 294 20.33 -5.17 0.46
CA ALA A 294 21.10 -5.05 -0.77
C ALA A 294 20.65 -3.85 -1.62
N LEU A 295 19.34 -3.62 -1.75
CA LEU A 295 18.80 -2.48 -2.49
C LEU A 295 19.17 -1.15 -1.83
N ILE A 296 19.12 -1.07 -0.50
CA ILE A 296 19.52 0.14 0.26
C ILE A 296 20.99 0.46 0.01
N CYS A 297 21.87 -0.53 0.07
CA CYS A 297 23.30 -0.35 -0.18
C CYS A 297 23.58 0.09 -1.62
N VAL A 298 22.93 -0.50 -2.62
CA VAL A 298 23.09 -0.12 -4.02
C VAL A 298 22.62 1.32 -4.25
N LEU A 299 21.42 1.68 -3.77
CA LEU A 299 20.88 3.04 -3.93
C LEU A 299 21.74 4.08 -3.20
N GLY A 300 22.21 3.77 -1.97
CA GLY A 300 23.08 4.67 -1.20
C GLY A 300 24.42 4.91 -1.90
N THR A 301 25.03 3.86 -2.44
CA THR A 301 26.29 3.94 -3.19
C THR A 301 26.12 4.76 -4.47
N LEU A 302 25.04 4.53 -5.21
CA LEU A 302 24.72 5.26 -6.44
C LEU A 302 24.48 6.74 -6.15
N LEU A 303 23.74 7.05 -5.11
CA LEU A 303 23.48 8.42 -4.67
C LEU A 303 24.76 9.15 -4.26
N GLY A 304 25.68 8.46 -3.54
CA GLY A 304 27.01 8.98 -3.21
C GLY A 304 27.87 9.29 -4.45
N GLY A 305 27.82 8.41 -5.45
CA GLY A 305 28.50 8.62 -6.74
C GLY A 305 27.95 9.83 -7.49
N MET A 306 26.63 9.95 -7.60
CA MET A 306 25.98 11.10 -8.25
C MET A 306 26.30 12.42 -7.56
N LEU A 307 26.24 12.45 -6.22
CA LEU A 307 26.61 13.64 -5.43
C LEU A 307 28.09 13.98 -5.62
N GLY A 308 28.98 13.00 -5.62
CA GLY A 308 30.39 13.21 -5.89
C GLY A 308 30.67 13.85 -7.23
N VAL A 309 30.01 13.37 -8.30
CA VAL A 309 30.08 13.97 -9.63
C VAL A 309 29.53 15.39 -9.63
N ALA A 310 28.34 15.61 -9.02
CA ALA A 310 27.75 16.94 -8.95
C ALA A 310 28.68 17.95 -8.25
N VAL A 311 29.29 17.59 -7.14
CA VAL A 311 30.23 18.45 -6.40
C VAL A 311 31.46 18.79 -7.24
N VAL A 312 32.00 17.81 -8.00
CA VAL A 312 33.14 18.04 -8.91
C VAL A 312 32.77 19.01 -10.02
N LEU A 313 31.59 18.85 -10.62
CA LEU A 313 31.11 19.73 -11.70
C LEU A 313 30.83 21.16 -11.21
N VAL A 314 30.19 21.31 -10.06
CA VAL A 314 29.97 22.60 -9.42
C VAL A 314 31.29 23.30 -9.13
N ARG A 315 32.24 22.57 -8.55
CA ARG A 315 33.58 23.12 -8.27
C ARG A 315 34.34 23.48 -9.55
N PHE A 316 34.13 22.75 -10.63
CA PHE A 316 34.71 23.07 -11.93
C PHE A 316 34.11 24.33 -12.54
N ALA A 317 32.77 24.51 -12.45
CA ALA A 317 32.08 25.69 -12.94
C ALA A 317 32.57 26.97 -12.24
N PHE A 318 32.59 26.99 -10.90
CA PHE A 318 33.09 28.16 -10.14
C PHE A 318 34.57 28.48 -10.39
N ARG A 319 35.38 27.47 -10.66
CA ARG A 319 36.81 27.69 -10.94
C ARG A 319 37.03 28.27 -12.35
N LYS A 320 36.15 27.96 -13.32
CA LYS A 320 36.19 28.54 -14.66
C LYS A 320 35.84 30.02 -14.65
N ASP A 321 34.90 30.44 -13.79
CA ASP A 321 34.50 31.84 -13.61
C ASP A 321 35.63 32.68 -12.99
N GLU A 322 36.36 32.16 -12.01
CA GLU A 322 37.53 32.84 -11.40
C GLU A 322 38.67 33.04 -12.41
N ASP A 323 38.96 32.04 -13.26
CA ASP A 323 40.00 32.15 -14.29
C ASP A 323 39.63 33.19 -15.37
N ILE A 324 38.34 33.39 -15.68
CA ILE A 324 37.85 34.40 -16.64
C ILE A 324 37.91 35.81 -16.05
N GLU A 325 37.54 36.02 -14.78
CA GLU A 325 37.64 37.30 -14.09
C GLU A 325 39.10 37.76 -13.91
N ASP A 326 40.04 36.83 -13.63
CA ASP A 326 41.47 37.13 -13.51
C ASP A 326 42.09 37.54 -14.83
N LEU A 327 41.63 36.96 -15.96
CA LEU A 327 42.05 37.37 -17.31
C LEU A 327 41.47 38.74 -17.69
N ALA A 328 40.23 39.02 -17.33
CA ALA A 328 39.59 40.32 -17.57
C ALA A 328 40.18 41.47 -16.75
N SER A 329 40.73 41.19 -15.55
CA SER A 329 41.38 42.16 -14.68
C SER A 329 42.81 42.51 -15.10
N ARG A 330 43.44 41.66 -15.93
CA ARG A 330 44.82 41.85 -16.46
C ARG A 330 44.89 42.41 -17.86
N ALA A 331 43.75 42.57 -18.55
CA ALA A 331 43.64 43.25 -19.86
C ALA A 331 43.22 44.71 -19.70
#